data_7e9124ed6b5769ab04dc91ec5ce9893a
#
_entry.id   7e9124ed6b5769ab04dc91ec5ce9893a
#
_cell.length_a   1.000
_cell.length_b   1.000
_cell.length_c   1.000
_cell.angle_alpha   90.00
_cell.angle_beta   90.00
_cell.angle_gamma   90.00
#
_symmetry.space_group_name_H-M   'P 1'
#
loop_
_entity.id
_entity.type
_entity.pdbx_description
1 polymer ?
#
loop_
_entity_poly.entity_id
_entity_poly.type
_entity_poly.pdbx_seq_one_letter_code
_entity_poly.pdbx_strand_id
1 'polypeptide(L)'
;AVPLLLAAGLAPFALSAARAAPVQEATAGSLNKPERLEWFRDLGFGLFIHWNVDVQLGTVISHSLVGASEDYLARYFAELPRTFNPRKFHPADWAALAKLAGIRYVVLTAKHHAGFCLWPTQTTDFHVGHTPFRRDITRELLDAFRAQGIAAGLYHSPDDFWWLWKNGIELQRNIPAVQPAQNPGLMKHDQDQVRELMTNYGPIDVIFFDGEPQGLREVAWQIQPDVVVTRGAIPTPEQNIPGIPLEGAWESCITMGRSWGYQPTHEVYKSGPQLISLLIETRAKGGNLLLNVGPKPDGELPIEQEERLREIALWMFVNQESIHGVRPWAITNERDIWFTKRKDADTVYAIIKRTAPWPDGAWKEFTLRSVRATARTEVSILGQNDRVLEYQPTVVPQTTYQQGADGLRIRAMHTQRLHDDRRWPNPIVVKLTHVQPAFTPPHVTSVRAAWDAATRTVACEGRLVALGDATRLEVGFEYRDITGLDLNDRPDTWTPVPPGALEA
;
A
#
# COMPACT_ATOMS: atom_id res chain seq x y z
N ALA A 1 -1.63 31.46 7.57
CA ALA A 1 -1.42 30.22 8.34
C ALA A 1 -1.52 30.58 9.82
N VAL A 2 -2.56 30.12 10.47
CA VAL A 2 -2.74 30.30 11.92
C VAL A 2 -2.63 28.94 12.56
N PRO A 3 -1.78 28.74 13.58
CA PRO A 3 -1.68 27.46 14.28
C PRO A 3 -2.90 27.28 15.19
N LEU A 4 -3.58 26.16 15.04
CA LEU A 4 -4.64 25.72 15.95
C LEU A 4 -4.00 24.87 17.07
N LEU A 5 -4.07 25.35 18.32
CA LEU A 5 -3.59 24.63 19.50
C LEU A 5 -4.76 23.85 20.13
N LEU A 6 -4.67 22.53 20.13
CA LEU A 6 -5.61 21.65 20.82
C LEU A 6 -4.95 21.05 22.06
N ALA A 7 -5.51 21.30 23.24
CA ALA A 7 -5.12 20.63 24.48
C ALA A 7 -6.03 19.42 24.71
N ALA A 8 -5.54 18.22 24.44
CA ALA A 8 -6.19 16.97 24.85
C ALA A 8 -5.37 16.32 25.95
N GLY A 9 -5.94 16.19 27.14
CA GLY A 9 -5.27 15.54 28.28
C GLY A 9 -5.27 14.01 28.12
N LEU A 10 -4.11 13.41 27.82
CA LEU A 10 -3.90 11.97 27.76
C LEU A 10 -2.82 11.52 28.75
N ALA A 11 -3.01 10.35 29.32
CA ALA A 11 -2.09 9.72 30.27
C ALA A 11 -0.75 9.33 29.59
N PRO A 12 0.37 9.22 30.35
CA PRO A 12 1.68 9.03 29.75
C PRO A 12 1.89 7.58 29.33
N PHE A 13 1.72 7.30 28.03
CA PHE A 13 2.36 6.17 27.38
C PHE A 13 3.42 6.71 26.43
N ALA A 14 4.63 6.16 26.53
CA ALA A 14 5.72 6.51 25.63
C ALA A 14 5.38 6.08 24.22
N LEU A 15 4.86 7.02 23.42
CA LEU A 15 4.72 6.85 21.97
C LEU A 15 6.12 6.97 21.34
N SER A 16 6.63 5.85 20.87
CA SER A 16 7.60 5.86 19.79
C SER A 16 6.89 6.43 18.55
N ALA A 17 6.98 7.74 18.39
CA ALA A 17 6.49 8.40 17.17
C ALA A 17 7.41 7.99 16.02
N ALA A 18 7.00 6.99 15.25
CA ALA A 18 7.49 6.87 13.88
C ALA A 18 7.12 8.17 13.16
N ARG A 19 8.10 9.03 13.01
CA ARG A 19 7.99 10.34 12.37
C ARG A 19 7.71 10.07 10.89
N ALA A 20 6.46 10.19 10.46
CA ALA A 20 6.19 10.33 9.04
C ALA A 20 6.91 11.61 8.58
N ALA A 21 7.98 11.46 7.82
CA ALA A 21 8.71 12.59 7.25
C ALA A 21 7.73 13.41 6.38
N PRO A 22 7.79 14.75 6.44
CA PRO A 22 7.01 15.60 5.54
C PRO A 22 7.25 15.18 4.09
N VAL A 23 6.23 15.26 3.24
CA VAL A 23 6.30 14.88 1.81
C VAL A 23 7.53 15.50 1.11
N GLN A 24 7.91 16.72 1.48
CA GLN A 24 9.10 17.41 0.94
C GLN A 24 10.42 16.76 1.34
N GLU A 25 10.55 16.17 2.54
CA GLU A 25 11.76 15.45 2.95
C GLU A 25 11.88 14.10 2.23
N ALA A 26 10.76 13.41 1.99
CA ALA A 26 10.76 12.13 1.30
C ALA A 26 11.22 12.23 -0.17
N THR A 27 11.02 13.37 -0.82
CA THR A 27 11.40 13.61 -2.22
C THR A 27 12.73 14.34 -2.40
N ALA A 28 13.32 14.85 -1.31
CA ALA A 28 14.58 15.60 -1.38
C ALA A 28 15.71 14.76 -1.98
N GLY A 29 16.34 15.28 -3.03
CA GLY A 29 17.41 14.59 -3.76
C GLY A 29 16.97 13.35 -4.53
N SER A 30 15.69 13.18 -4.80
CA SER A 30 15.19 12.09 -5.64
C SER A 30 15.67 12.24 -7.08
N LEU A 31 16.23 11.15 -7.64
CA LEU A 31 16.63 11.04 -9.04
C LEU A 31 15.66 10.12 -9.81
N ASN A 32 14.50 9.79 -9.25
CA ASN A 32 13.46 9.07 -9.97
C ASN A 32 13.05 9.86 -11.23
N LYS A 33 13.07 9.21 -12.38
CA LYS A 33 12.65 9.84 -13.64
C LYS A 33 11.14 10.07 -13.65
N PRO A 34 10.65 11.25 -14.12
CA PRO A 34 9.21 11.55 -14.14
C PRO A 34 8.37 10.52 -14.89
N GLU A 35 8.85 10.02 -16.04
CA GLU A 35 8.17 9.00 -16.84
C GLU A 35 8.10 7.65 -16.11
N ARG A 36 9.10 7.31 -15.29
CA ARG A 36 9.07 6.10 -14.47
C ARG A 36 8.14 6.24 -13.28
N LEU A 37 8.01 7.43 -12.70
CA LEU A 37 7.01 7.71 -11.67
C LEU A 37 5.59 7.63 -12.24
N GLU A 38 5.35 8.14 -13.45
CA GLU A 38 4.04 7.99 -14.11
C GLU A 38 3.72 6.52 -14.43
N TRP A 39 4.69 5.75 -14.92
CA TRP A 39 4.57 4.32 -15.09
C TRP A 39 4.24 3.61 -13.76
N PHE A 40 4.93 3.97 -12.68
CA PHE A 40 4.68 3.40 -11.35
C PHE A 40 3.26 3.68 -10.85
N ARG A 41 2.76 4.89 -11.07
CA ARG A 41 1.36 5.27 -10.74
C ARG A 41 0.33 4.42 -11.49
N ASP A 42 0.66 3.96 -12.72
CA ASP A 42 -0.23 3.12 -13.52
C ASP A 42 -0.37 1.70 -12.97
N LEU A 43 0.62 1.20 -12.23
CA LEU A 43 0.62 -0.15 -11.67
C LEU A 43 -0.48 -0.34 -10.63
N GLY A 44 -0.64 0.58 -9.71
CA GLY A 44 -1.75 0.69 -8.77
C GLY A 44 -1.78 -0.32 -7.63
N PHE A 45 -1.36 -1.57 -7.85
CA PHE A 45 -1.44 -2.63 -6.86
C PHE A 45 -0.19 -3.51 -6.89
N GLY A 46 0.49 -3.62 -5.75
CA GLY A 46 1.70 -4.40 -5.54
C GLY A 46 1.57 -5.43 -4.42
N LEU A 47 2.43 -6.44 -4.46
CA LEU A 47 2.59 -7.45 -3.43
C LEU A 47 3.90 -7.23 -2.69
N PHE A 48 3.84 -7.05 -1.38
CA PHE A 48 4.99 -7.03 -0.49
C PHE A 48 5.19 -8.42 0.10
N ILE A 49 6.41 -8.93 0.13
CA ILE A 49 6.70 -10.26 0.68
C ILE A 49 7.74 -10.10 1.77
N HIS A 50 7.31 -10.23 3.04
CA HIS A 50 8.20 -10.21 4.19
C HIS A 50 8.58 -11.63 4.58
N TRP A 51 9.83 -11.96 4.31
CA TRP A 51 10.38 -13.28 4.63
C TRP A 51 11.79 -13.17 5.18
N ASN A 52 12.08 -13.88 6.25
CA ASN A 52 13.38 -13.89 6.91
C ASN A 52 13.58 -15.21 7.65
N VAL A 53 14.78 -15.46 8.12
CA VAL A 53 15.16 -16.71 8.83
C VAL A 53 14.36 -16.93 10.12
N ASP A 54 13.91 -15.88 10.78
CA ASP A 54 13.16 -15.90 12.05
C ASP A 54 11.67 -16.24 11.94
N VAL A 55 11.14 -16.39 10.73
CA VAL A 55 9.78 -16.94 10.53
C VAL A 55 9.65 -18.34 11.13
N GLN A 56 10.77 -19.06 11.33
CA GLN A 56 10.82 -20.35 12.00
C GLN A 56 10.37 -20.26 13.48
N LEU A 57 10.56 -19.12 14.12
CA LEU A 57 10.15 -18.84 15.48
C LEU A 57 8.78 -18.14 15.54
N GLY A 58 8.38 -17.48 14.45
CA GLY A 58 7.19 -16.64 14.43
C GLY A 58 7.31 -15.41 15.32
N THR A 59 8.51 -14.85 15.42
CA THR A 59 8.75 -13.58 16.13
C THR A 59 8.40 -12.38 15.26
N VAL A 60 8.33 -11.18 15.87
CA VAL A 60 8.29 -9.95 15.08
C VAL A 60 9.56 -9.85 14.27
N ILE A 61 9.42 -9.88 12.95
CA ILE A 61 10.53 -10.01 11.99
C ILE A 61 11.68 -9.05 12.34
N SER A 62 12.88 -9.60 12.57
CA SER A 62 14.12 -8.93 13.01
C SER A 62 14.05 -8.20 14.37
N HIS A 63 12.89 -7.69 14.78
CA HIS A 63 12.78 -6.80 15.95
C HIS A 63 12.99 -7.52 17.28
N SER A 64 12.87 -8.85 17.33
CA SER A 64 13.19 -9.64 18.51
C SER A 64 14.67 -9.59 18.91
N LEU A 65 15.53 -9.07 18.04
CA LEU A 65 16.98 -8.93 18.28
C LEU A 65 17.31 -7.69 19.13
N VAL A 66 16.49 -6.63 19.06
CA VAL A 66 16.73 -5.41 19.84
C VAL A 66 16.39 -5.63 21.30
N GLY A 67 17.34 -5.39 22.19
CA GLY A 67 17.20 -5.66 23.64
C GLY A 67 17.32 -7.13 24.01
N ALA A 68 17.72 -8.01 23.10
CA ALA A 68 17.93 -9.43 23.37
C ALA A 68 19.23 -9.67 24.17
N SER A 69 19.27 -10.79 24.90
CA SER A 69 20.50 -11.23 25.58
C SER A 69 21.54 -11.73 24.56
N GLU A 70 22.81 -11.69 24.93
CA GLU A 70 23.90 -12.18 24.09
C GLU A 70 23.72 -13.67 23.72
N ASP A 71 23.22 -14.50 24.62
CA ASP A 71 22.90 -15.90 24.36
C ASP A 71 21.79 -16.04 23.28
N TYR A 72 20.74 -15.19 23.35
CA TYR A 72 19.69 -15.18 22.32
C TYR A 72 20.25 -14.78 20.96
N LEU A 73 21.05 -13.72 20.90
CA LEU A 73 21.70 -13.27 19.65
C LEU A 73 22.59 -14.34 19.06
N ALA A 74 23.46 -14.93 19.89
CA ALA A 74 24.38 -15.99 19.44
C ALA A 74 23.63 -17.19 18.87
N ARG A 75 22.54 -17.65 19.52
CA ARG A 75 21.70 -18.74 19.02
C ARG A 75 20.90 -18.35 17.76
N TYR A 76 20.32 -17.16 17.74
CA TYR A 76 19.60 -16.68 16.57
C TYR A 76 20.46 -16.73 15.31
N PHE A 77 21.65 -16.15 15.40
CA PHE A 77 22.56 -16.07 14.26
C PHE A 77 23.23 -17.41 13.90
N ALA A 78 23.43 -18.29 14.86
CA ALA A 78 24.10 -19.58 14.61
C ALA A 78 23.14 -20.73 14.27
N GLU A 79 21.95 -20.78 14.89
CA GLU A 79 21.07 -21.96 14.80
C GLU A 79 20.01 -21.81 13.70
N LEU A 80 19.40 -20.63 13.54
CA LEU A 80 18.31 -20.44 12.57
C LEU A 80 18.74 -20.70 11.12
N PRO A 81 19.92 -20.28 10.65
CA PRO A 81 20.36 -20.65 9.29
C PRO A 81 20.53 -22.15 9.10
N ARG A 82 20.92 -22.90 10.13
CA ARG A 82 21.15 -24.36 10.06
C ARG A 82 19.85 -25.16 9.86
N THR A 83 18.72 -24.57 10.19
CA THR A 83 17.41 -25.22 10.10
C THR A 83 16.53 -24.63 9.01
N PHE A 84 16.88 -23.48 8.45
CA PHE A 84 16.11 -22.80 7.40
C PHE A 84 16.12 -23.62 6.09
N ASN A 85 14.98 -24.26 5.81
CA ASN A 85 14.82 -25.13 4.66
C ASN A 85 13.38 -25.11 4.10
N PRO A 86 13.00 -24.04 3.39
CA PRO A 86 11.64 -23.87 2.86
C PRO A 86 11.38 -24.77 1.64
N ARG A 87 11.28 -26.08 1.86
CA ARG A 87 11.18 -27.11 0.81
C ARG A 87 9.96 -27.01 -0.09
N LYS A 88 8.91 -26.28 0.34
CA LYS A 88 7.68 -26.05 -0.41
C LYS A 88 7.66 -24.71 -1.14
N PHE A 89 8.78 -24.02 -1.22
CA PHE A 89 8.89 -22.78 -1.96
C PHE A 89 8.75 -23.00 -3.47
N HIS A 90 7.60 -22.58 -3.99
CA HIS A 90 7.25 -22.62 -5.42
C HIS A 90 6.84 -21.22 -5.88
N PRO A 91 7.78 -20.34 -6.23
CA PRO A 91 7.48 -18.94 -6.54
C PRO A 91 6.60 -18.76 -7.78
N ALA A 92 6.52 -19.76 -8.67
CA ALA A 92 5.64 -19.75 -9.83
C ALA A 92 4.15 -19.75 -9.41
N ASP A 93 3.80 -20.48 -8.34
CA ASP A 93 2.43 -20.50 -7.82
C ASP A 93 2.04 -19.17 -7.19
N TRP A 94 3.00 -18.55 -6.45
CA TRP A 94 2.80 -17.22 -5.89
C TRP A 94 2.61 -16.18 -6.99
N ALA A 95 3.43 -16.23 -8.03
CA ALA A 95 3.35 -15.31 -9.15
C ALA A 95 2.04 -15.48 -9.95
N ALA A 96 1.58 -16.73 -10.14
CA ALA A 96 0.32 -17.02 -10.80
C ALA A 96 -0.88 -16.46 -10.00
N LEU A 97 -0.89 -16.67 -8.68
CA LEU A 97 -1.92 -16.12 -7.79
C LEU A 97 -1.88 -14.60 -7.75
N ALA A 98 -0.70 -13.99 -7.67
CA ALA A 98 -0.51 -12.55 -7.73
C ALA A 98 -1.04 -11.97 -9.04
N LYS A 99 -0.74 -12.61 -10.17
CA LYS A 99 -1.27 -12.21 -11.49
C LYS A 99 -2.78 -12.25 -11.53
N LEU A 100 -3.37 -13.32 -11.02
CA LEU A 100 -4.83 -13.49 -10.95
C LEU A 100 -5.47 -12.41 -10.06
N ALA A 101 -4.82 -12.06 -8.93
CA ALA A 101 -5.24 -10.99 -8.04
C ALA A 101 -5.06 -9.57 -8.62
N GLY A 102 -4.54 -9.44 -9.84
CA GLY A 102 -4.33 -8.16 -10.50
C GLY A 102 -3.11 -7.39 -10.02
N ILE A 103 -2.19 -8.03 -9.31
CA ILE A 103 -0.94 -7.45 -8.85
C ILE A 103 -0.05 -7.15 -10.06
N ARG A 104 0.58 -5.97 -10.08
CA ARG A 104 1.41 -5.47 -11.17
C ARG A 104 2.89 -5.33 -10.83
N TYR A 105 3.25 -5.31 -9.57
CA TYR A 105 4.63 -5.32 -9.12
C TYR A 105 4.76 -6.09 -7.81
N VAL A 106 5.94 -6.64 -7.55
CA VAL A 106 6.29 -7.32 -6.30
C VAL A 106 7.46 -6.61 -5.66
N VAL A 107 7.51 -6.61 -4.33
CA VAL A 107 8.68 -6.18 -3.56
C VAL A 107 9.01 -7.29 -2.57
N LEU A 108 10.20 -7.92 -2.72
CA LEU A 108 10.70 -8.93 -1.80
C LEU A 108 11.64 -8.31 -0.79
N THR A 109 11.49 -8.63 0.50
CA THR A 109 12.51 -8.31 1.52
C THR A 109 13.77 -9.15 1.28
N ALA A 110 14.60 -8.73 0.32
CA ALA A 110 15.85 -9.44 0.04
C ALA A 110 16.77 -9.48 1.27
N LYS A 111 16.85 -8.38 2.03
CA LYS A 111 17.48 -8.31 3.36
C LYS A 111 16.62 -7.43 4.28
N HIS A 112 16.11 -7.99 5.37
CA HIS A 112 15.48 -7.25 6.47
C HIS A 112 16.52 -6.87 7.55
N HIS A 113 16.16 -6.08 8.54
CA HIS A 113 17.07 -5.55 9.56
C HIS A 113 17.98 -6.58 10.25
N ALA A 114 17.57 -7.85 10.34
CA ALA A 114 18.41 -8.91 10.91
C ALA A 114 19.73 -9.13 10.16
N GLY A 115 19.82 -8.70 8.89
CA GLY A 115 21.00 -8.88 8.05
C GLY A 115 21.03 -10.22 7.28
N PHE A 116 19.98 -11.08 7.42
CA PHE A 116 19.92 -12.32 6.66
C PHE A 116 19.56 -12.06 5.20
N CYS A 117 20.43 -12.45 4.28
CA CYS A 117 20.24 -12.24 2.86
C CYS A 117 19.54 -13.43 2.20
N LEU A 118 18.44 -13.19 1.48
CA LEU A 118 17.71 -14.21 0.71
C LEU A 118 18.38 -14.52 -0.65
N TRP A 119 19.63 -14.09 -0.83
CA TRP A 119 20.50 -14.42 -1.98
C TRP A 119 21.90 -14.79 -1.50
N PRO A 120 22.68 -15.56 -2.29
CA PRO A 120 24.04 -15.96 -1.94
C PRO A 120 25.02 -14.78 -2.14
N THR A 121 24.97 -13.81 -1.23
CA THR A 121 25.84 -12.63 -1.23
C THR A 121 27.31 -13.00 -0.94
N GLN A 122 28.22 -12.16 -1.41
CA GLN A 122 29.65 -12.26 -1.09
C GLN A 122 30.06 -11.34 0.09
N THR A 123 29.10 -10.60 0.65
CA THR A 123 29.39 -9.59 1.69
C THR A 123 29.31 -10.14 3.11
N THR A 124 28.63 -11.26 3.31
CA THR A 124 28.39 -11.88 4.62
C THR A 124 28.17 -13.39 4.48
N ASP A 125 28.44 -14.15 5.54
CA ASP A 125 28.10 -15.57 5.64
C ASP A 125 26.64 -15.81 6.10
N PHE A 126 25.92 -14.75 6.50
CA PHE A 126 24.56 -14.82 7.00
C PHE A 126 23.55 -14.71 5.86
N HIS A 127 23.47 -15.77 5.02
CA HIS A 127 22.63 -15.79 3.82
C HIS A 127 22.11 -17.20 3.49
N VAL A 128 21.12 -17.26 2.61
CA VAL A 128 20.43 -18.48 2.21
C VAL A 128 21.33 -19.57 1.64
N GLY A 129 22.44 -19.22 1.00
CA GLY A 129 23.40 -20.18 0.46
C GLY A 129 24.11 -21.02 1.53
N HIS A 130 24.15 -20.56 2.77
CA HIS A 130 24.72 -21.28 3.92
C HIS A 130 23.66 -22.00 4.76
N THR A 131 22.47 -22.20 4.23
CA THR A 131 21.39 -22.97 4.85
C THR A 131 21.24 -24.35 4.18
N PRO A 132 20.49 -25.30 4.75
CA PRO A 132 20.16 -26.55 4.06
C PRO A 132 19.42 -26.37 2.74
N PHE A 133 18.72 -25.24 2.57
CA PHE A 133 17.96 -24.92 1.36
C PHE A 133 18.85 -24.62 0.15
N ARG A 134 19.89 -23.83 0.30
CA ARG A 134 20.94 -23.49 -0.68
C ARG A 134 20.48 -22.94 -2.03
N ARG A 135 19.20 -22.63 -2.21
CA ARG A 135 18.67 -22.02 -3.44
C ARG A 135 18.65 -20.50 -3.28
N ASP A 136 18.79 -19.78 -4.38
CA ASP A 136 18.69 -18.32 -4.45
C ASP A 136 17.21 -17.90 -4.51
N ILE A 137 16.62 -17.64 -3.34
CA ILE A 137 15.20 -17.24 -3.22
C ILE A 137 14.92 -15.96 -4.01
N THR A 138 15.83 -14.99 -3.94
CA THR A 138 15.67 -13.70 -4.64
C THR A 138 15.59 -13.89 -6.14
N ARG A 139 16.50 -14.66 -6.72
CA ARG A 139 16.50 -14.94 -8.16
C ARG A 139 15.25 -15.67 -8.61
N GLU A 140 14.95 -16.77 -7.95
CA GLU A 140 13.81 -17.62 -8.35
C GLU A 140 12.48 -16.88 -8.25
N LEU A 141 12.31 -16.05 -7.23
CA LEU A 141 11.11 -15.25 -7.07
C LEU A 141 11.01 -14.18 -8.16
N LEU A 142 12.06 -13.38 -8.37
CA LEU A 142 12.02 -12.32 -9.39
C LEU A 142 11.77 -12.91 -10.78
N ASP A 143 12.40 -14.03 -11.12
CA ASP A 143 12.23 -14.69 -12.42
C ASP A 143 10.80 -15.22 -12.59
N ALA A 144 10.21 -15.80 -11.56
CA ALA A 144 8.83 -16.28 -11.58
C ALA A 144 7.82 -15.13 -11.79
N PHE A 145 8.02 -14.01 -11.10
CA PHE A 145 7.13 -12.85 -11.24
C PHE A 145 7.29 -12.16 -12.60
N ARG A 146 8.51 -12.02 -13.11
CA ARG A 146 8.76 -11.53 -14.48
C ARG A 146 8.11 -12.41 -15.54
N ALA A 147 8.14 -13.71 -15.37
CA ALA A 147 7.47 -14.64 -16.30
C ALA A 147 5.95 -14.40 -16.38
N GLN A 148 5.34 -13.83 -15.35
CA GLN A 148 3.93 -13.41 -15.35
C GLN A 148 3.73 -11.96 -15.82
N GLY A 149 4.79 -11.25 -16.21
CA GLY A 149 4.73 -9.83 -16.59
C GLY A 149 4.46 -8.91 -15.38
N ILE A 150 4.87 -9.32 -14.19
CA ILE A 150 4.81 -8.52 -12.97
C ILE A 150 6.17 -7.87 -12.76
N ALA A 151 6.17 -6.55 -12.54
CA ALA A 151 7.39 -5.78 -12.35
C ALA A 151 8.16 -6.25 -11.10
N ALA A 152 9.47 -6.34 -11.22
CA ALA A 152 10.36 -6.89 -10.20
C ALA A 152 10.85 -5.80 -9.25
N GLY A 153 10.61 -5.98 -7.95
CA GLY A 153 11.06 -5.06 -6.92
C GLY A 153 11.75 -5.76 -5.75
N LEU A 154 12.61 -5.01 -5.10
CA LEU A 154 13.37 -5.44 -3.94
C LEU A 154 13.22 -4.46 -2.78
N TYR A 155 13.22 -4.99 -1.57
CA TYR A 155 13.40 -4.24 -0.34
C TYR A 155 14.80 -4.53 0.20
N HIS A 156 15.47 -3.51 0.65
CA HIS A 156 16.74 -3.58 1.34
C HIS A 156 16.70 -2.70 2.60
N SER A 157 17.02 -3.27 3.76
CA SER A 157 17.22 -2.51 4.97
C SER A 157 18.66 -2.00 5.06
N PRO A 158 18.86 -0.70 5.25
CA PRO A 158 20.16 -0.15 5.62
C PRO A 158 20.61 -0.55 7.04
N ASP A 159 19.69 -0.92 7.91
CA ASP A 159 20.04 -1.56 9.19
C ASP A 159 20.55 -2.97 8.91
N ASP A 160 21.61 -3.39 9.63
CA ASP A 160 22.14 -4.76 9.53
C ASP A 160 22.58 -5.24 10.92
N PHE A 161 21.68 -5.90 11.63
CA PHE A 161 21.92 -6.33 13.00
C PHE A 161 23.00 -7.42 13.10
N TRP A 162 23.16 -8.27 12.07
CA TRP A 162 24.26 -9.23 12.01
C TRP A 162 25.61 -8.51 11.92
N TRP A 163 25.73 -7.52 11.01
CA TRP A 163 26.96 -6.76 10.83
C TRP A 163 27.31 -5.98 12.11
N LEU A 164 26.32 -5.33 12.75
CA LEU A 164 26.52 -4.60 14.00
C LEU A 164 27.01 -5.53 15.12
N TRP A 165 26.33 -6.65 15.33
CA TRP A 165 26.72 -7.64 16.36
C TRP A 165 28.14 -8.17 16.13
N LYS A 166 28.50 -8.51 14.89
CA LYS A 166 29.85 -8.97 14.54
C LYS A 166 30.93 -7.92 14.81
N ASN A 167 30.59 -6.64 14.76
CA ASN A 167 31.49 -5.53 15.02
C ASN A 167 31.41 -5.03 16.49
N GLY A 168 30.73 -5.76 17.38
CA GLY A 168 30.61 -5.41 18.79
C GLY A 168 29.79 -4.15 19.06
N ILE A 169 28.88 -3.81 18.17
CA ILE A 169 27.98 -2.64 18.28
C ILE A 169 26.65 -3.13 18.84
N GLU A 170 26.14 -2.41 19.86
CA GLU A 170 24.85 -2.70 20.46
C GLU A 170 23.70 -2.57 19.46
N LEU A 171 22.77 -3.55 19.48
CA LEU A 171 21.64 -3.58 18.55
C LEU A 171 20.54 -2.64 19.03
N GLN A 172 20.44 -1.50 18.36
CA GLN A 172 19.37 -0.51 18.51
C GLN A 172 19.25 0.32 17.24
N ARG A 173 18.22 1.16 17.12
CA ARG A 173 17.92 1.87 15.86
C ARG A 173 18.18 3.38 15.89
N ASN A 174 18.58 3.95 17.03
CA ASN A 174 18.61 5.41 17.22
C ASN A 174 20.00 5.95 17.59
N ILE A 175 21.07 5.22 17.27
CA ILE A 175 22.45 5.69 17.49
C ILE A 175 23.19 5.88 16.15
N PRO A 176 24.18 6.79 16.11
CA PRO A 176 24.97 7.03 14.89
C PRO A 176 25.60 5.78 14.28
N ALA A 177 26.06 4.85 15.11
CA ALA A 177 26.75 3.64 14.67
C ALA A 177 25.88 2.70 13.82
N VAL A 178 24.55 2.80 13.90
CA VAL A 178 23.60 1.99 13.13
C VAL A 178 23.10 2.69 11.86
N GLN A 179 23.54 3.91 11.64
CA GLN A 179 23.18 4.70 10.44
C GLN A 179 24.33 4.65 9.43
N PRO A 180 24.13 4.12 8.20
CA PRO A 180 25.17 4.02 7.21
C PRO A 180 25.88 5.35 6.93
N ALA A 181 25.15 6.46 6.87
CA ALA A 181 25.72 7.79 6.64
C ALA A 181 26.74 8.23 7.72
N GLN A 182 26.66 7.64 8.92
CA GLN A 182 27.54 7.93 10.05
C GLN A 182 28.50 6.77 10.38
N ASN A 183 28.37 5.63 9.69
CA ASN A 183 29.22 4.44 9.84
C ASN A 183 29.78 3.99 8.48
N PRO A 184 31.00 4.44 8.11
CA PRO A 184 31.57 4.12 6.81
C PRO A 184 31.72 2.61 6.51
N GLY A 185 31.91 1.79 7.55
CA GLY A 185 32.01 0.34 7.40
C GLY A 185 30.66 -0.28 7.01
N LEU A 186 29.58 0.14 7.69
CA LEU A 186 28.21 -0.28 7.37
C LEU A 186 27.79 0.24 6.00
N MET A 187 28.08 1.51 5.70
CA MET A 187 27.81 2.11 4.37
C MET A 187 28.44 1.29 3.26
N LYS A 188 29.71 0.95 3.41
CA LYS A 188 30.40 0.12 2.39
C LYS A 188 29.73 -1.25 2.23
N HIS A 189 29.41 -1.90 3.34
CA HIS A 189 28.75 -3.21 3.37
C HIS A 189 27.41 -3.16 2.60
N ASP A 190 26.55 -2.21 2.93
CA ASP A 190 25.25 -2.03 2.30
C ASP A 190 25.37 -1.65 0.81
N GLN A 191 26.31 -0.77 0.46
CA GLN A 191 26.55 -0.41 -0.94
C GLN A 191 26.99 -1.62 -1.76
N ASP A 192 27.82 -2.50 -1.22
CA ASP A 192 28.26 -3.70 -1.91
C ASP A 192 27.08 -4.67 -2.13
N GLN A 193 26.18 -4.81 -1.15
CA GLN A 193 24.95 -5.58 -1.29
C GLN A 193 24.01 -4.98 -2.34
N VAL A 194 23.80 -3.67 -2.32
CA VAL A 194 22.98 -2.99 -3.34
C VAL A 194 23.59 -3.17 -4.73
N ARG A 195 24.92 -3.09 -4.88
CA ARG A 195 25.60 -3.38 -6.17
C ARG A 195 25.33 -4.81 -6.64
N GLU A 196 25.43 -5.81 -5.76
CA GLU A 196 25.11 -7.21 -6.13
C GLU A 196 23.66 -7.32 -6.62
N LEU A 197 22.70 -6.78 -5.89
CA LEU A 197 21.29 -6.85 -6.22
C LEU A 197 20.97 -6.13 -7.54
N MET A 198 21.54 -4.95 -7.76
CA MET A 198 21.28 -4.16 -8.96
C MET A 198 22.04 -4.65 -10.19
N THR A 199 23.09 -5.47 -10.02
CA THR A 199 23.91 -5.96 -11.14
C THR A 199 23.55 -7.39 -11.54
N ASN A 200 23.28 -8.26 -10.56
CA ASN A 200 23.22 -9.71 -10.80
C ASN A 200 21.81 -10.24 -11.07
N TYR A 201 20.74 -9.44 -10.82
CA TYR A 201 19.36 -9.92 -10.82
C TYR A 201 18.52 -9.40 -12.00
N GLY A 202 19.18 -8.92 -13.06
CA GLY A 202 18.49 -8.35 -14.22
C GLY A 202 17.85 -6.98 -13.91
N PRO A 203 16.90 -6.52 -14.75
CA PRO A 203 16.23 -5.25 -14.50
C PRO A 203 15.44 -5.28 -13.21
N ILE A 204 15.70 -4.32 -12.32
CA ILE A 204 14.93 -4.07 -11.10
C ILE A 204 14.07 -2.83 -11.34
N ASP A 205 12.77 -3.00 -11.29
CA ASP A 205 11.81 -1.93 -11.59
C ASP A 205 11.59 -1.01 -10.40
N VAL A 206 11.62 -1.58 -9.17
CA VAL A 206 11.33 -0.88 -7.92
C VAL A 206 12.34 -1.28 -6.85
N ILE A 207 12.83 -0.33 -6.06
CA ILE A 207 13.59 -0.62 -4.84
C ILE A 207 13.07 0.21 -3.68
N PHE A 208 12.93 -0.45 -2.52
CA PHE A 208 12.40 0.08 -1.28
C PHE A 208 13.49 0.03 -0.21
N PHE A 209 13.94 1.18 0.30
CA PHE A 209 14.91 1.25 1.40
C PHE A 209 14.20 1.53 2.72
N ASP A 210 14.29 0.60 3.66
CA ASP A 210 13.65 0.75 4.99
C ASP A 210 14.66 1.22 6.04
N GLY A 211 14.96 2.50 6.02
CA GLY A 211 15.93 3.19 6.85
C GLY A 211 16.53 4.39 6.11
N GLU A 212 17.75 4.79 6.47
CA GLU A 212 18.46 5.90 5.82
C GLU A 212 18.92 5.51 4.41
N PRO A 213 18.34 6.09 3.36
CA PRO A 213 18.60 5.66 1.99
C PRO A 213 19.79 6.36 1.34
N GLN A 214 20.29 7.45 1.94
CA GLN A 214 21.38 8.26 1.37
C GLN A 214 22.65 7.44 1.20
N GLY A 215 23.29 7.56 0.05
CA GLY A 215 24.46 6.76 -0.31
C GLY A 215 24.12 5.39 -0.91
N LEU A 216 22.90 4.86 -0.69
CA LEU A 216 22.44 3.58 -1.23
C LEU A 216 21.54 3.75 -2.46
N ARG A 217 20.57 4.67 -2.39
CA ARG A 217 19.69 4.97 -3.53
C ARG A 217 20.47 5.56 -4.70
N GLU A 218 21.50 6.34 -4.45
CA GLU A 218 22.40 6.87 -5.48
C GLU A 218 23.15 5.75 -6.21
N VAL A 219 23.59 4.70 -5.48
CA VAL A 219 24.20 3.52 -6.09
C VAL A 219 23.18 2.76 -6.96
N ALA A 220 21.95 2.63 -6.50
CA ALA A 220 20.89 1.98 -7.28
C ALA A 220 20.63 2.72 -8.60
N TRP A 221 20.44 4.05 -8.57
CA TRP A 221 20.24 4.86 -9.78
C TRP A 221 21.47 4.91 -10.70
N GLN A 222 22.68 4.86 -10.12
CA GLN A 222 23.91 4.82 -10.92
C GLN A 222 23.98 3.57 -11.79
N ILE A 223 23.56 2.42 -11.25
CA ILE A 223 23.60 1.12 -11.94
C ILE A 223 22.39 0.94 -12.84
N GLN A 224 21.19 1.27 -12.36
CA GLN A 224 19.95 1.16 -13.09
C GLN A 224 19.17 2.50 -13.02
N PRO A 225 19.41 3.43 -13.97
CA PRO A 225 18.82 4.76 -13.93
C PRO A 225 17.28 4.80 -14.06
N ASP A 226 16.66 3.67 -14.45
CA ASP A 226 15.21 3.54 -14.63
C ASP A 226 14.52 2.92 -13.40
N VAL A 227 15.26 2.53 -12.36
CA VAL A 227 14.67 2.00 -11.14
C VAL A 227 13.87 3.09 -10.41
N VAL A 228 12.68 2.74 -9.95
CA VAL A 228 11.90 3.61 -9.06
C VAL A 228 12.30 3.30 -7.62
N VAL A 229 12.94 4.24 -6.96
CA VAL A 229 13.14 4.19 -5.51
C VAL A 229 11.86 4.67 -4.86
N THR A 230 11.19 3.79 -4.11
CA THR A 230 9.94 4.14 -3.42
C THR A 230 10.24 4.70 -2.03
N ARG A 231 10.31 3.89 -0.96
CA ARG A 231 10.75 4.43 0.33
C ARG A 231 12.19 4.94 0.22
N GLY A 232 12.36 6.18 0.63
CA GLY A 232 13.63 6.90 0.48
C GLY A 232 13.64 7.93 -0.66
N ALA A 233 12.61 7.98 -1.53
CA ALA A 233 12.54 8.96 -2.61
C ALA A 233 11.13 9.40 -3.01
N ILE A 234 10.07 8.72 -2.55
CA ILE A 234 8.67 9.16 -2.62
C ILE A 234 7.98 8.91 -1.29
N PRO A 235 6.82 9.55 -1.01
CA PRO A 235 6.05 9.27 0.20
C PRO A 235 5.58 7.82 0.24
N THR A 236 5.87 7.13 1.35
CA THR A 236 5.45 5.74 1.58
C THR A 236 4.81 5.58 2.95
N PRO A 237 3.56 6.07 3.14
CA PRO A 237 2.82 5.85 4.38
C PRO A 237 2.77 4.36 4.72
N GLU A 238 3.05 4.06 5.99
CA GLU A 238 3.04 2.70 6.50
C GLU A 238 1.82 2.47 7.37
N GLN A 239 1.12 1.35 7.16
CA GLN A 239 -0.09 0.97 7.90
C GLN A 239 -1.16 2.07 7.91
N ASN A 240 -1.11 2.97 6.93
CA ASN A 240 -2.00 4.11 6.84
C ASN A 240 -2.25 4.53 5.38
N ILE A 241 -3.44 5.05 5.10
CA ILE A 241 -3.77 5.75 3.86
C ILE A 241 -3.96 7.23 4.21
N PRO A 242 -3.31 8.16 3.52
CA PRO A 242 -3.45 9.59 3.78
C PRO A 242 -4.92 10.03 3.76
N GLY A 243 -5.30 10.94 4.64
CA GLY A 243 -6.67 11.48 4.73
C GLY A 243 -7.10 12.15 3.43
N ILE A 244 -6.18 12.90 2.80
CA ILE A 244 -6.38 13.56 1.50
C ILE A 244 -5.37 13.02 0.48
N PRO A 245 -5.62 13.19 -0.84
CA PRO A 245 -4.65 12.86 -1.87
C PRO A 245 -3.30 13.55 -1.64
N LEU A 246 -2.20 12.80 -1.84
CA LEU A 246 -0.87 13.37 -1.92
C LEU A 246 -0.56 13.73 -3.37
N GLU A 247 0.29 14.74 -3.55
CA GLU A 247 0.77 15.11 -4.88
C GLU A 247 1.82 14.11 -5.38
N GLY A 248 1.81 13.85 -6.68
CA GLY A 248 2.78 12.99 -7.35
C GLY A 248 2.55 11.49 -7.11
N ALA A 249 3.62 10.73 -7.18
CA ALA A 249 3.63 9.29 -6.91
C ALA A 249 3.81 9.03 -5.41
N TRP A 250 3.03 8.09 -4.88
CA TRP A 250 3.16 7.64 -3.49
C TRP A 250 2.63 6.20 -3.35
N GLU A 251 3.01 5.52 -2.29
CA GLU A 251 2.69 4.13 -2.04
C GLU A 251 2.34 3.92 -0.57
N SER A 252 1.22 3.27 -0.26
CA SER A 252 0.94 2.79 1.09
C SER A 252 1.26 1.32 1.21
N CYS A 253 2.14 0.96 2.15
CA CYS A 253 2.40 -0.43 2.50
C CYS A 253 1.59 -0.85 3.72
N ILE A 254 0.79 -1.92 3.56
CA ILE A 254 -0.19 -2.37 4.56
C ILE A 254 -0.10 -3.88 4.71
N THR A 255 -0.11 -4.37 5.95
CA THR A 255 -0.17 -5.79 6.26
C THR A 255 -1.57 -6.36 6.00
N MET A 256 -1.61 -7.61 5.54
CA MET A 256 -2.86 -8.36 5.44
C MET A 256 -3.40 -8.74 6.83
N GLY A 257 -2.51 -9.13 7.73
CA GLY A 257 -2.77 -9.38 9.15
C GLY A 257 -2.24 -8.26 10.04
N ARG A 258 -1.81 -8.60 11.25
CA ARG A 258 -1.20 -7.69 12.23
C ARG A 258 0.31 -7.54 12.04
N SER A 259 0.95 -8.60 11.55
CA SER A 259 2.41 -8.68 11.42
C SER A 259 2.87 -8.60 9.98
N TRP A 260 4.11 -8.15 9.78
CA TRP A 260 4.78 -8.19 8.48
C TRP A 260 5.21 -9.62 8.11
N GLY A 261 5.89 -10.32 9.01
CA GLY A 261 6.26 -11.73 8.83
C GLY A 261 5.16 -12.68 9.28
N TYR A 262 5.36 -13.96 8.98
CA TYR A 262 4.45 -15.03 9.40
C TYR A 262 4.33 -15.12 10.93
N GLN A 263 3.11 -15.22 11.42
CA GLN A 263 2.78 -15.49 12.82
C GLN A 263 2.02 -16.81 12.91
N PRO A 264 2.53 -17.79 13.67
CA PRO A 264 1.88 -19.11 13.81
C PRO A 264 0.63 -19.09 14.69
N THR A 265 0.51 -18.08 15.55
CA THR A 265 -0.56 -17.96 16.54
C THR A 265 -1.06 -16.52 16.65
N HIS A 266 -2.33 -16.38 16.99
CA HIS A 266 -2.99 -15.08 17.27
C HIS A 266 -2.98 -14.08 16.11
N GLU A 267 -2.73 -14.53 14.88
CA GLU A 267 -2.85 -13.65 13.71
C GLU A 267 -4.32 -13.41 13.37
N VAL A 268 -4.66 -12.16 13.10
CA VAL A 268 -6.01 -11.75 12.67
C VAL A 268 -5.90 -11.04 11.33
N TYR A 269 -6.44 -11.66 10.31
CA TYR A 269 -6.40 -11.13 8.95
C TYR A 269 -7.60 -10.24 8.65
N LYS A 270 -7.37 -9.16 7.93
CA LYS A 270 -8.42 -8.34 7.32
C LYS A 270 -9.27 -9.22 6.40
N SER A 271 -10.56 -8.95 6.33
CA SER A 271 -11.45 -9.60 5.37
C SER A 271 -11.15 -9.14 3.93
N GLY A 272 -11.55 -9.95 2.95
CA GLY A 272 -11.41 -9.55 1.55
C GLY A 272 -12.07 -8.20 1.23
N PRO A 273 -13.32 -7.94 1.66
CA PRO A 273 -13.95 -6.63 1.48
C PRO A 273 -13.17 -5.47 2.11
N GLN A 274 -12.54 -5.66 3.27
CA GLN A 274 -11.68 -4.63 3.88
C GLN A 274 -10.44 -4.36 3.00
N LEU A 275 -9.76 -5.40 2.53
CA LEU A 275 -8.58 -5.27 1.65
C LEU A 275 -8.93 -4.60 0.31
N ILE A 276 -10.05 -4.98 -0.31
CA ILE A 276 -10.57 -4.36 -1.53
C ILE A 276 -10.91 -2.88 -1.27
N SER A 277 -11.49 -2.56 -0.11
CA SER A 277 -11.78 -1.18 0.27
C SER A 277 -10.52 -0.33 0.43
N LEU A 278 -9.45 -0.89 1.02
CA LEU A 278 -8.14 -0.22 1.12
C LEU A 278 -7.54 0.05 -0.27
N LEU A 279 -7.63 -0.92 -1.19
CA LEU A 279 -7.17 -0.76 -2.58
C LEU A 279 -7.94 0.38 -3.28
N ILE A 280 -9.26 0.39 -3.17
CA ILE A 280 -10.12 1.41 -3.77
C ILE A 280 -9.77 2.80 -3.23
N GLU A 281 -9.68 2.94 -1.92
CA GLU A 281 -9.38 4.22 -1.27
C GLU A 281 -8.01 4.75 -1.69
N THR A 282 -6.98 3.88 -1.68
CA THR A 282 -5.63 4.23 -2.12
C THR A 282 -5.64 4.72 -3.57
N ARG A 283 -6.35 4.00 -4.47
CA ARG A 283 -6.43 4.37 -5.89
C ARG A 283 -7.22 5.65 -6.14
N ALA A 284 -8.33 5.85 -5.45
CA ALA A 284 -9.12 7.07 -5.55
C ALA A 284 -8.33 8.32 -5.10
N LYS A 285 -7.39 8.14 -4.17
CA LYS A 285 -6.46 9.18 -3.70
C LYS A 285 -5.17 9.28 -4.52
N GLY A 286 -4.98 8.44 -5.54
CA GLY A 286 -3.88 8.51 -6.52
C GLY A 286 -2.61 7.75 -6.15
N GLY A 287 -2.61 6.99 -5.05
CA GLY A 287 -1.48 6.17 -4.61
C GLY A 287 -1.52 4.73 -5.11
N ASN A 288 -0.46 3.99 -4.86
CA ASN A 288 -0.39 2.55 -5.04
C ASN A 288 -0.55 1.85 -3.68
N LEU A 289 -1.28 0.74 -3.65
CA LEU A 289 -1.32 -0.15 -2.50
C LEU A 289 -0.26 -1.24 -2.65
N LEU A 290 0.65 -1.35 -1.68
CA LEU A 290 1.60 -2.44 -1.53
C LEU A 290 1.12 -3.34 -0.39
N LEU A 291 0.42 -4.43 -0.73
CA LEU A 291 -0.22 -5.34 0.23
C LEU A 291 0.74 -6.45 0.63
N ASN A 292 0.94 -6.61 1.94
CA ASN A 292 1.93 -7.54 2.47
C ASN A 292 1.39 -8.95 2.70
N VAL A 293 2.23 -9.94 2.36
CA VAL A 293 2.12 -11.34 2.77
C VAL A 293 3.39 -11.79 3.50
N GLY A 294 3.25 -12.75 4.42
CA GLY A 294 4.35 -13.36 5.17
C GLY A 294 4.38 -14.87 4.96
N PRO A 295 5.30 -15.40 4.13
CA PRO A 295 5.41 -16.84 3.91
C PRO A 295 5.80 -17.62 5.19
N LYS A 296 5.31 -18.85 5.29
CA LYS A 296 5.63 -19.81 6.35
C LYS A 296 7.09 -20.30 6.26
N PRO A 297 7.61 -20.91 7.35
CA PRO A 297 8.96 -21.49 7.36
C PRO A 297 9.18 -22.57 6.30
N ASP A 298 8.14 -23.27 5.90
CA ASP A 298 8.22 -24.34 4.88
C ASP A 298 8.20 -23.83 3.44
N GLY A 299 7.93 -22.53 3.24
CA GLY A 299 7.91 -21.90 1.93
C GLY A 299 6.53 -21.81 1.26
N GLU A 300 5.44 -22.09 1.97
CA GLU A 300 4.09 -21.82 1.50
C GLU A 300 3.57 -20.48 2.02
N LEU A 301 2.59 -19.90 1.35
CA LEU A 301 1.79 -18.83 1.96
C LEU A 301 0.82 -19.44 3.00
N PRO A 302 0.47 -18.72 4.07
CA PRO A 302 -0.66 -19.09 4.91
C PRO A 302 -1.95 -19.19 4.08
N ILE A 303 -2.77 -20.20 4.37
CA ILE A 303 -4.01 -20.43 3.61
C ILE A 303 -4.95 -19.23 3.67
N GLU A 304 -4.99 -18.53 4.79
CA GLU A 304 -5.81 -17.33 4.97
C GLU A 304 -5.37 -16.20 4.05
N GLN A 305 -4.07 -16.06 3.80
CA GLN A 305 -3.53 -15.06 2.87
C GLN A 305 -3.86 -15.43 1.41
N GLU A 306 -3.75 -16.73 1.06
CA GLU A 306 -4.18 -17.20 -0.26
C GLU A 306 -5.67 -16.97 -0.51
N GLU A 307 -6.53 -17.28 0.46
CA GLU A 307 -7.97 -17.06 0.37
C GLU A 307 -8.30 -15.58 0.14
N ARG A 308 -7.61 -14.66 0.84
CA ARG A 308 -7.80 -13.22 0.66
C ARG A 308 -7.36 -12.78 -0.74
N LEU A 309 -6.23 -13.29 -1.23
CA LEU A 309 -5.77 -13.01 -2.60
C LEU A 309 -6.75 -13.56 -3.65
N ARG A 310 -7.37 -14.71 -3.42
CA ARG A 310 -8.40 -15.27 -4.33
C ARG A 310 -9.68 -14.45 -4.33
N GLU A 311 -10.11 -13.93 -3.19
CA GLU A 311 -11.26 -13.03 -3.11
C GLU A 311 -10.97 -11.70 -3.84
N ILE A 312 -9.78 -11.13 -3.65
CA ILE A 312 -9.34 -9.97 -4.41
C ILE A 312 -9.28 -10.30 -5.91
N ALA A 313 -8.78 -11.48 -6.29
CA ALA A 313 -8.69 -11.92 -7.67
C ALA A 313 -10.06 -11.94 -8.37
N LEU A 314 -11.08 -12.49 -7.71
CA LEU A 314 -12.44 -12.50 -8.25
C LEU A 314 -12.97 -11.07 -8.47
N TRP A 315 -12.75 -10.17 -7.52
CA TRP A 315 -13.15 -8.77 -7.66
C TRP A 315 -12.37 -8.06 -8.77
N MET A 316 -11.05 -8.25 -8.83
CA MET A 316 -10.17 -7.65 -9.83
C MET A 316 -10.44 -8.19 -11.24
N PHE A 317 -10.81 -9.47 -11.37
CA PHE A 317 -11.16 -10.04 -12.67
C PHE A 317 -12.29 -9.26 -13.37
N VAL A 318 -13.24 -8.77 -12.58
CA VAL A 318 -14.36 -7.95 -13.05
C VAL A 318 -13.97 -6.48 -13.18
N ASN A 319 -13.18 -5.94 -12.23
CA ASN A 319 -13.11 -4.49 -12.00
C ASN A 319 -11.72 -3.87 -12.24
N GLN A 320 -10.72 -4.61 -12.72
CA GLN A 320 -9.33 -4.15 -12.80
C GLN A 320 -9.12 -2.85 -13.59
N GLU A 321 -10.00 -2.55 -14.56
CA GLU A 321 -9.87 -1.31 -15.35
C GLU A 321 -10.15 -0.04 -14.51
N SER A 322 -10.84 -0.18 -13.36
CA SER A 322 -11.06 0.90 -12.41
C SER A 322 -9.88 1.14 -11.44
N ILE A 323 -8.86 0.25 -11.49
CA ILE A 323 -7.71 0.25 -10.58
C ILE A 323 -6.40 0.62 -11.30
N HIS A 324 -6.15 0.04 -12.49
CA HIS A 324 -4.91 0.24 -13.22
C HIS A 324 -5.02 1.39 -14.24
N GLY A 325 -3.95 2.18 -14.39
CA GLY A 325 -3.91 3.29 -15.33
C GLY A 325 -4.94 4.39 -15.04
N VAL A 326 -5.28 4.56 -13.76
CA VAL A 326 -6.24 5.58 -13.31
C VAL A 326 -5.57 6.68 -12.48
N ARG A 327 -6.30 7.78 -12.33
CA ARG A 327 -5.93 8.95 -11.52
C ARG A 327 -7.14 9.35 -10.66
N PRO A 328 -6.95 10.19 -9.64
CA PRO A 328 -8.08 10.77 -8.90
C PRO A 328 -9.07 11.48 -9.82
N TRP A 329 -10.35 11.39 -9.49
CA TRP A 329 -11.39 12.22 -10.06
C TRP A 329 -11.36 13.62 -9.42
N ALA A 330 -12.28 14.50 -9.79
CA ALA A 330 -12.42 15.83 -9.20
C ALA A 330 -12.55 15.80 -7.66
N ILE A 331 -13.23 14.77 -7.14
CA ILE A 331 -13.26 14.45 -5.70
C ILE A 331 -12.98 12.95 -5.50
N THR A 332 -12.51 12.58 -4.35
CA THR A 332 -12.16 11.18 -4.04
C THR A 332 -13.40 10.30 -3.87
N ASN A 333 -14.43 10.84 -3.22
CA ASN A 333 -15.66 10.11 -2.93
C ASN A 333 -16.86 11.02 -2.66
N GLU A 334 -18.04 10.47 -2.85
CA GLU A 334 -19.33 10.99 -2.38
C GLU A 334 -19.93 9.97 -1.42
N ARG A 335 -19.75 10.17 -0.10
CA ARG A 335 -20.08 9.19 0.94
C ARG A 335 -19.44 7.82 0.61
N ASP A 336 -20.26 6.80 0.35
CA ASP A 336 -19.84 5.43 0.07
C ASP A 336 -19.48 5.16 -1.40
N ILE A 337 -19.55 6.16 -2.27
CA ILE A 337 -19.19 6.05 -3.68
C ILE A 337 -17.82 6.67 -3.89
N TRP A 338 -16.85 5.86 -4.25
CA TRP A 338 -15.48 6.28 -4.54
C TRP A 338 -15.24 6.44 -6.03
N PHE A 339 -14.33 7.31 -6.42
CA PHE A 339 -14.09 7.62 -7.82
C PHE A 339 -12.65 7.41 -8.24
N THR A 340 -12.48 6.82 -9.42
CA THR A 340 -11.24 6.85 -10.19
C THR A 340 -11.54 7.29 -11.62
N LYS A 341 -10.55 7.86 -12.31
CA LYS A 341 -10.65 8.32 -13.69
C LYS A 341 -9.55 7.69 -14.53
N ARG A 342 -9.86 7.21 -15.73
CA ARG A 342 -8.82 6.83 -16.71
C ARG A 342 -7.93 8.03 -16.99
N LYS A 343 -6.61 7.83 -17.02
CA LYS A 343 -5.67 8.91 -17.30
C LYS A 343 -5.81 9.47 -18.72
N ASP A 344 -6.14 8.59 -19.70
CA ASP A 344 -6.11 8.89 -21.13
C ASP A 344 -7.51 9.01 -21.75
N ALA A 345 -8.58 9.07 -20.94
CA ALA A 345 -9.94 9.11 -21.45
C ALA A 345 -10.91 9.82 -20.49
N ASP A 346 -12.03 10.30 -21.04
CA ASP A 346 -13.14 10.88 -20.29
C ASP A 346 -14.02 9.79 -19.67
N THR A 347 -13.36 8.81 -19.03
CA THR A 347 -14.02 7.66 -18.39
C THR A 347 -13.79 7.73 -16.89
N VAL A 348 -14.88 7.70 -16.13
CA VAL A 348 -14.91 7.71 -14.66
C VAL A 348 -15.51 6.40 -14.17
N TYR A 349 -14.98 5.89 -13.11
CA TYR A 349 -15.51 4.73 -12.39
C TYR A 349 -16.06 5.19 -11.05
N ALA A 350 -17.36 4.98 -10.85
CA ALA A 350 -18.03 5.17 -9.57
C ALA A 350 -18.09 3.81 -8.85
N ILE A 351 -17.28 3.65 -7.82
CA ILE A 351 -17.11 2.42 -7.07
C ILE A 351 -17.98 2.46 -5.83
N ILE A 352 -19.06 1.71 -5.83
CA ILE A 352 -20.09 1.74 -4.79
C ILE A 352 -19.70 0.75 -3.68
N LYS A 353 -19.23 1.27 -2.54
CA LYS A 353 -19.07 0.47 -1.32
C LYS A 353 -20.45 0.03 -0.83
N ARG A 354 -20.55 -1.23 -0.44
CA ARG A 354 -21.84 -1.78 0.01
C ARG A 354 -22.02 -1.53 1.50
N THR A 355 -22.77 -0.51 1.83
CA THR A 355 -23.28 -0.29 3.20
C THR A 355 -24.62 -0.97 3.43
N ALA A 356 -25.34 -1.30 2.37
CA ALA A 356 -26.60 -2.03 2.40
C ALA A 356 -26.62 -3.15 1.35
N PRO A 357 -27.27 -4.28 1.61
CA PRO A 357 -27.39 -5.37 0.64
C PRO A 357 -27.94 -4.88 -0.70
N TRP A 358 -27.30 -5.30 -1.79
CA TRP A 358 -27.79 -5.12 -3.15
C TRP A 358 -27.88 -6.52 -3.81
N PRO A 359 -28.97 -7.24 -3.58
CA PRO A 359 -29.16 -8.58 -4.11
C PRO A 359 -29.17 -8.59 -5.64
N ASP A 360 -28.84 -9.73 -6.22
CA ASP A 360 -29.02 -9.96 -7.65
C ASP A 360 -30.48 -9.78 -8.04
N GLY A 361 -30.71 -9.06 -9.14
CA GLY A 361 -32.05 -8.75 -9.64
C GLY A 361 -32.73 -7.55 -8.95
N ALA A 362 -32.11 -6.93 -7.96
CA ALA A 362 -32.64 -5.74 -7.33
C ALA A 362 -32.19 -4.44 -8.04
N TRP A 363 -33.15 -3.53 -8.23
CA TRP A 363 -32.86 -2.19 -8.71
C TRP A 363 -32.32 -1.31 -7.58
N LYS A 364 -31.34 -0.47 -7.91
CA LYS A 364 -30.80 0.57 -7.04
C LYS A 364 -30.70 1.88 -7.78
N GLU A 365 -31.05 2.97 -7.11
CA GLU A 365 -30.91 4.34 -7.62
C GLU A 365 -29.92 5.09 -6.74
N PHE A 366 -29.07 5.90 -7.37
CA PHE A 366 -28.12 6.77 -6.70
C PHE A 366 -27.82 7.99 -7.57
N THR A 367 -27.37 9.08 -6.94
CA THR A 367 -27.07 10.35 -7.63
C THR A 367 -25.60 10.69 -7.43
N LEU A 368 -24.90 10.94 -8.54
CA LEU A 368 -23.51 11.39 -8.56
C LEU A 368 -23.48 12.90 -8.79
N ARG A 369 -23.11 13.64 -7.74
CA ARG A 369 -23.13 15.12 -7.76
C ARG A 369 -21.93 15.71 -8.48
N SER A 370 -20.78 15.03 -8.43
CA SER A 370 -19.52 15.48 -9.06
C SER A 370 -19.41 15.15 -10.55
N VAL A 371 -20.41 14.43 -11.10
CA VAL A 371 -20.39 13.96 -12.49
C VAL A 371 -21.47 14.65 -13.30
N ARG A 372 -21.09 15.19 -14.46
CA ARG A 372 -21.99 15.77 -15.46
C ARG A 372 -21.96 14.95 -16.73
N ALA A 373 -23.13 14.53 -17.21
CA ALA A 373 -23.26 13.82 -18.47
C ALA A 373 -23.10 14.79 -19.67
N THR A 374 -22.67 14.23 -20.79
CA THR A 374 -22.66 14.85 -22.11
C THR A 374 -23.65 14.13 -23.03
N ALA A 375 -23.84 14.62 -24.24
CA ALA A 375 -24.72 13.96 -25.24
C ALA A 375 -24.19 12.56 -25.65
N ARG A 376 -22.92 12.22 -25.34
CA ARG A 376 -22.31 10.94 -25.70
C ARG A 376 -22.12 10.01 -24.50
N THR A 377 -22.59 10.41 -23.34
CA THR A 377 -22.41 9.62 -22.10
C THR A 377 -23.05 8.25 -22.24
N GLU A 378 -22.29 7.22 -21.86
CA GLU A 378 -22.77 5.86 -21.68
C GLU A 378 -22.50 5.42 -20.24
N VAL A 379 -23.44 4.66 -19.67
CA VAL A 379 -23.35 4.15 -18.30
C VAL A 379 -23.60 2.65 -18.29
N SER A 380 -22.70 1.91 -17.65
CA SER A 380 -22.80 0.45 -17.51
C SER A 380 -22.21 -0.01 -16.20
N ILE A 381 -22.54 -1.22 -15.75
CA ILE A 381 -21.87 -1.89 -14.63
C ILE A 381 -20.76 -2.78 -15.19
N LEU A 382 -19.56 -2.72 -14.61
CA LEU A 382 -18.46 -3.60 -15.04
C LEU A 382 -18.84 -5.08 -14.85
N GLY A 383 -18.47 -5.89 -15.86
CA GLY A 383 -18.73 -7.33 -15.87
C GLY A 383 -20.14 -7.72 -16.33
N GLN A 384 -21.08 -6.77 -16.51
CA GLN A 384 -22.46 -7.03 -16.92
C GLN A 384 -22.72 -6.61 -18.37
N ASN A 385 -23.69 -7.26 -19.00
CA ASN A 385 -24.11 -6.95 -20.37
C ASN A 385 -25.40 -6.12 -20.44
N ASP A 386 -26.04 -5.84 -19.31
CA ASP A 386 -27.29 -5.08 -19.17
C ASP A 386 -28.49 -5.65 -19.99
N ARG A 387 -28.46 -6.92 -20.36
CA ARG A 387 -29.48 -7.55 -21.24
C ARG A 387 -30.18 -8.73 -20.60
N VAL A 388 -29.52 -9.43 -19.68
CA VAL A 388 -30.00 -10.72 -19.16
C VAL A 388 -29.93 -10.72 -17.63
N LEU A 389 -31.01 -11.21 -17.03
CA LEU A 389 -31.03 -11.63 -15.63
C LEU A 389 -31.27 -13.16 -15.62
N GLU A 390 -30.37 -13.92 -15.00
CA GLU A 390 -30.48 -15.38 -14.93
C GLU A 390 -31.83 -15.81 -14.33
N TYR A 391 -32.47 -16.78 -14.96
CA TYR A 391 -33.80 -17.30 -14.61
C TYR A 391 -34.98 -16.33 -14.69
N GLN A 392 -34.81 -15.09 -15.19
CA GLN A 392 -35.87 -14.11 -15.36
C GLN A 392 -35.82 -13.50 -16.77
N PRO A 393 -36.13 -14.24 -17.83
CA PRO A 393 -35.93 -13.83 -19.23
C PRO A 393 -36.79 -12.65 -19.67
N THR A 394 -37.82 -12.30 -18.92
CA THR A 394 -38.70 -11.15 -19.19
C THR A 394 -38.20 -9.84 -18.59
N VAL A 395 -37.18 -9.90 -17.72
CA VAL A 395 -36.58 -8.72 -17.09
C VAL A 395 -35.45 -8.21 -17.97
N VAL A 396 -35.53 -6.94 -18.36
CA VAL A 396 -34.45 -6.22 -19.06
C VAL A 396 -33.72 -5.33 -18.05
N PRO A 397 -32.50 -5.72 -17.63
CA PRO A 397 -31.79 -5.04 -16.53
C PRO A 397 -30.96 -3.84 -17.01
N GLN A 398 -31.38 -3.16 -18.06
CA GLN A 398 -30.62 -2.08 -18.66
C GLN A 398 -30.38 -0.94 -17.68
N THR A 399 -29.11 -0.57 -17.47
CA THR A 399 -28.71 0.60 -16.74
C THR A 399 -29.16 1.87 -17.46
N THR A 400 -29.79 2.79 -16.73
CA THR A 400 -30.26 4.08 -17.26
C THR A 400 -29.75 5.24 -16.41
N TYR A 401 -29.69 6.43 -17.03
CA TYR A 401 -29.31 7.63 -16.31
C TYR A 401 -30.12 8.84 -16.74
N GLN A 402 -30.17 9.84 -15.86
CA GLN A 402 -30.81 11.14 -16.14
C GLN A 402 -30.01 12.24 -15.45
N GLN A 403 -29.62 13.28 -16.22
CA GLN A 403 -29.03 14.48 -15.65
C GLN A 403 -30.11 15.35 -15.00
N GLY A 404 -30.00 15.58 -13.71
CA GLY A 404 -30.84 16.50 -12.94
C GLY A 404 -30.04 17.73 -12.46
N ALA A 405 -30.72 18.63 -11.78
CA ALA A 405 -30.11 19.81 -11.15
C ALA A 405 -29.22 19.41 -9.94
N ASP A 406 -29.52 18.29 -9.29
CA ASP A 406 -28.85 17.74 -8.10
C ASP A 406 -27.71 16.77 -8.43
N GLY A 407 -27.49 16.48 -9.75
CA GLY A 407 -26.44 15.58 -10.22
C GLY A 407 -26.92 14.59 -11.29
N LEU A 408 -26.06 13.62 -11.59
CA LEU A 408 -26.35 12.52 -12.52
C LEU A 408 -27.03 11.38 -11.74
N ARG A 409 -28.31 11.19 -11.97
CA ARG A 409 -29.10 10.11 -11.36
C ARG A 409 -28.95 8.85 -12.21
N ILE A 410 -28.61 7.75 -11.57
CA ILE A 410 -28.38 6.45 -12.20
C ILE A 410 -29.33 5.43 -11.57
N ARG A 411 -29.95 4.60 -12.42
CA ARG A 411 -30.74 3.46 -12.02
C ARG A 411 -30.14 2.20 -12.64
N ALA A 412 -29.69 1.30 -11.82
CA ALA A 412 -28.98 0.09 -12.22
C ALA A 412 -29.47 -1.16 -11.48
N MET A 413 -29.27 -2.32 -12.07
CA MET A 413 -29.60 -3.62 -11.47
C MET A 413 -28.30 -4.46 -11.39
N HIS A 414 -28.04 -5.07 -10.24
CA HIS A 414 -26.99 -6.09 -10.15
C HIS A 414 -27.53 -7.40 -10.72
N THR A 415 -26.89 -7.92 -11.77
CA THR A 415 -27.40 -9.11 -12.51
C THR A 415 -26.38 -10.24 -12.55
N GLN A 416 -25.12 -9.98 -12.21
CA GLN A 416 -24.08 -10.99 -12.29
C GLN A 416 -24.03 -11.82 -11.01
N ARG A 417 -24.30 -13.11 -11.13
CA ARG A 417 -24.24 -14.04 -10.02
C ARG A 417 -22.80 -14.49 -9.77
N LEU A 418 -22.08 -13.73 -8.94
CA LEU A 418 -20.69 -14.03 -8.59
C LEU A 418 -20.55 -14.95 -7.37
N HIS A 419 -21.62 -15.15 -6.60
CA HIS A 419 -21.71 -16.03 -5.43
C HIS A 419 -22.98 -16.88 -5.45
N ASP A 420 -22.92 -18.09 -4.89
CA ASP A 420 -24.06 -19.01 -4.87
C ASP A 420 -25.23 -18.51 -4.01
N ASP A 421 -24.93 -17.83 -2.91
CA ASP A 421 -25.95 -17.27 -2.00
C ASP A 421 -26.57 -15.96 -2.51
N ARG A 422 -26.18 -15.50 -3.72
CA ARG A 422 -26.57 -14.23 -4.34
C ARG A 422 -26.25 -12.99 -3.48
N ARG A 423 -25.32 -13.13 -2.55
CA ARG A 423 -24.87 -12.07 -1.65
C ARG A 423 -23.43 -11.67 -1.99
N TRP A 424 -23.28 -10.89 -3.04
CA TRP A 424 -21.96 -10.36 -3.38
C TRP A 424 -21.51 -9.34 -2.32
N PRO A 425 -20.45 -9.60 -1.53
CA PRO A 425 -20.05 -8.72 -0.41
C PRO A 425 -19.21 -7.53 -0.86
N ASN A 426 -18.66 -7.59 -2.07
CA ASN A 426 -17.66 -6.62 -2.53
C ASN A 426 -18.28 -5.46 -3.32
N PRO A 427 -17.56 -4.32 -3.47
CA PRO A 427 -18.03 -3.17 -4.22
C PRO A 427 -18.41 -3.48 -5.66
N ILE A 428 -19.40 -2.75 -6.17
CA ILE A 428 -19.83 -2.78 -7.57
C ILE A 428 -19.34 -1.52 -8.25
N VAL A 429 -18.84 -1.63 -9.47
CA VAL A 429 -18.27 -0.51 -10.22
C VAL A 429 -19.17 -0.14 -11.37
N VAL A 430 -19.59 1.13 -11.40
CA VAL A 430 -20.29 1.76 -12.50
C VAL A 430 -19.28 2.52 -13.36
N LYS A 431 -19.22 2.18 -14.62
CA LYS A 431 -18.41 2.84 -15.64
C LYS A 431 -19.23 3.92 -16.34
N LEU A 432 -18.67 5.12 -16.40
CA LEU A 432 -19.26 6.27 -17.06
C LEU A 432 -18.27 6.78 -18.11
N THR A 433 -18.65 6.77 -19.38
CA THR A 433 -17.81 7.30 -20.45
C THR A 433 -18.32 8.67 -20.91
N HIS A 434 -17.42 9.48 -21.46
CA HIS A 434 -17.73 10.81 -21.97
C HIS A 434 -18.43 11.71 -20.95
N VAL A 435 -17.92 11.72 -19.72
CA VAL A 435 -18.43 12.57 -18.63
C VAL A 435 -17.44 13.67 -18.29
N GLN A 436 -17.94 14.72 -17.65
CA GLN A 436 -17.18 15.87 -17.19
C GLN A 436 -17.39 16.11 -15.70
N PRO A 437 -16.45 16.78 -14.98
CA PRO A 437 -16.71 17.27 -13.66
C PRO A 437 -17.91 18.22 -13.65
N ALA A 438 -18.80 18.05 -12.67
CA ALA A 438 -19.96 18.93 -12.51
C ALA A 438 -19.57 20.27 -11.90
N PHE A 439 -18.44 20.30 -11.19
CA PHE A 439 -17.87 21.49 -10.53
C PHE A 439 -16.35 21.31 -10.35
N THR A 440 -15.66 22.43 -10.15
CA THR A 440 -14.26 22.46 -9.72
C THR A 440 -14.24 22.47 -8.19
N PRO A 441 -13.71 21.43 -7.53
CA PRO A 441 -13.66 21.41 -6.06
C PRO A 441 -12.64 22.41 -5.51
N PRO A 442 -12.76 22.82 -4.24
CA PRO A 442 -11.69 23.53 -3.56
C PRO A 442 -10.42 22.68 -3.52
N HIS A 443 -9.30 23.34 -3.66
CA HIS A 443 -7.99 22.68 -3.52
C HIS A 443 -7.39 23.03 -2.17
N VAL A 444 -7.25 22.01 -1.32
CA VAL A 444 -6.63 22.11 0.01
C VAL A 444 -5.46 21.15 0.08
N THR A 445 -4.35 21.62 0.62
CA THR A 445 -3.18 20.78 0.90
C THR A 445 -2.95 20.72 2.39
N SER A 446 -2.65 19.53 2.92
CA SER A 446 -2.12 19.37 4.28
C SER A 446 -0.65 19.76 4.25
N VAL A 447 -0.28 20.72 5.08
CA VAL A 447 1.10 21.19 5.15
C VAL A 447 1.86 20.42 6.20
N ARG A 448 1.29 20.33 7.41
CA ARG A 448 2.02 19.78 8.54
C ARG A 448 1.08 19.35 9.67
N ALA A 449 1.45 18.27 10.37
CA ALA A 449 0.99 17.96 11.71
C ALA A 449 2.23 17.76 12.59
N ALA A 450 2.34 18.48 13.71
CA ALA A 450 3.47 18.41 14.61
C ALA A 450 3.01 18.22 16.06
N TRP A 451 3.58 17.21 16.73
CA TRP A 451 3.39 17.00 18.15
C TRP A 451 4.34 17.90 18.94
N ASP A 452 3.80 18.64 19.90
CA ASP A 452 4.56 19.37 20.91
C ASP A 452 4.47 18.61 22.25
N ALA A 453 5.60 18.03 22.67
CA ALA A 453 5.67 17.25 23.87
C ALA A 453 5.54 18.10 25.16
N ALA A 454 5.92 19.38 25.11
CA ALA A 454 5.87 20.29 26.27
C ALA A 454 4.44 20.71 26.57
N THR A 455 3.67 21.04 25.52
CA THR A 455 2.26 21.45 25.65
C THR A 455 1.30 20.27 25.52
N ARG A 456 1.77 19.11 25.08
CA ARG A 456 0.98 17.91 24.79
C ARG A 456 -0.15 18.18 23.78
N THR A 457 0.19 18.95 22.75
CA THR A 457 -0.75 19.35 21.69
C THR A 457 -0.24 18.90 20.32
N VAL A 458 -1.18 18.74 19.37
CA VAL A 458 -0.86 18.57 17.96
C VAL A 458 -1.19 19.88 17.24
N ALA A 459 -0.19 20.49 16.63
CA ALA A 459 -0.40 21.62 15.72
C ALA A 459 -0.61 21.08 14.31
N CYS A 460 -1.76 21.37 13.70
CA CYS A 460 -2.09 21.03 12.33
C CYS A 460 -2.09 22.28 11.46
N GLU A 461 -1.49 22.20 10.30
CA GLU A 461 -1.46 23.27 9.31
C GLU A 461 -1.97 22.74 7.97
N GLY A 462 -2.92 23.45 7.38
CA GLY A 462 -3.44 23.22 6.05
C GLY A 462 -3.40 24.51 5.25
N ARG A 463 -3.35 24.39 3.93
CA ARG A 463 -3.38 25.53 3.02
C ARG A 463 -4.52 25.38 2.03
N LEU A 464 -5.41 26.37 1.99
CA LEU A 464 -6.37 26.51 0.90
C LEU A 464 -5.64 27.14 -0.31
N VAL A 465 -5.53 26.37 -1.39
CA VAL A 465 -4.80 26.78 -2.61
C VAL A 465 -5.75 27.46 -3.58
N ALA A 466 -6.99 26.96 -3.70
CA ALA A 466 -8.02 27.52 -4.57
C ALA A 466 -9.41 27.23 -4.03
N LEU A 467 -10.35 28.16 -4.28
CA LEU A 467 -11.76 28.02 -3.91
C LEU A 467 -12.54 27.07 -4.85
N GLY A 468 -12.00 26.80 -6.06
CA GLY A 468 -12.79 26.16 -7.10
C GLY A 468 -14.03 26.99 -7.45
N ASP A 469 -15.17 26.31 -7.61
CA ASP A 469 -16.46 26.95 -7.88
C ASP A 469 -17.21 27.35 -6.59
N ALA A 470 -16.60 27.13 -5.42
CA ALA A 470 -17.24 27.44 -4.14
C ALA A 470 -17.21 28.95 -3.85
N THR A 471 -18.37 29.51 -3.49
CA THR A 471 -18.51 30.91 -3.03
C THR A 471 -18.34 31.04 -1.53
N ARG A 472 -18.48 29.93 -0.81
CA ARG A 472 -18.27 29.82 0.63
C ARG A 472 -17.71 28.45 0.97
N LEU A 473 -16.73 28.42 1.84
CA LEU A 473 -16.13 27.18 2.37
C LEU A 473 -16.19 27.19 3.89
N GLU A 474 -16.40 26.02 4.43
CA GLU A 474 -16.09 25.69 5.81
C GLU A 474 -14.83 24.82 5.79
N VAL A 475 -13.82 25.23 6.53
CA VAL A 475 -12.54 24.51 6.61
C VAL A 475 -12.28 24.08 8.04
N GLY A 476 -11.70 22.91 8.22
CA GLY A 476 -11.42 22.36 9.52
C GLY A 476 -10.47 21.19 9.41
N PHE A 477 -10.20 20.55 10.54
CA PHE A 477 -9.44 19.32 10.61
C PHE A 477 -10.33 18.22 11.17
N GLU A 478 -10.08 17.01 10.73
CA GLU A 478 -10.65 15.80 11.30
C GLU A 478 -9.50 14.93 11.81
N TYR A 479 -9.71 14.25 12.91
CA TYR A 479 -8.74 13.32 13.46
C TYR A 479 -9.39 11.96 13.71
N ARG A 480 -8.55 10.95 13.75
CA ARG A 480 -8.91 9.60 14.16
C ARG A 480 -7.86 9.11 15.15
N ASP A 481 -8.27 8.76 16.35
CA ASP A 481 -7.41 8.10 17.31
C ASP A 481 -7.22 6.64 16.87
N ILE A 482 -5.98 6.28 16.64
CA ILE A 482 -5.57 4.92 16.28
C ILE A 482 -4.64 4.30 17.33
N THR A 483 -4.48 4.95 18.48
CA THR A 483 -3.60 4.51 19.56
C THR A 483 -4.07 3.17 20.13
N GLY A 484 -3.20 2.17 20.11
CA GLY A 484 -3.49 0.84 20.63
C GLY A 484 -4.52 0.04 19.83
N LEU A 485 -5.04 0.58 18.73
CA LEU A 485 -5.96 -0.12 17.85
C LEU A 485 -5.18 -0.82 16.73
N ASP A 486 -5.54 -2.08 16.50
CA ASP A 486 -5.21 -2.76 15.27
C ASP A 486 -5.86 -2.05 14.07
N LEU A 487 -5.23 -2.15 12.90
CA LEU A 487 -5.82 -1.67 11.65
C LEU A 487 -7.23 -2.23 11.39
N ASN A 488 -7.49 -3.44 11.88
CA ASN A 488 -8.79 -4.09 11.75
C ASN A 488 -9.87 -3.43 12.62
N ASP A 489 -9.47 -2.79 13.71
CA ASP A 489 -10.37 -2.21 14.71
C ASP A 489 -10.47 -0.69 14.59
N ARG A 490 -9.82 -0.09 13.58
CA ARG A 490 -9.87 1.36 13.36
C ARG A 490 -11.28 1.78 12.96
N PRO A 491 -11.84 2.79 13.62
CA PRO A 491 -13.15 3.31 13.23
C PRO A 491 -13.07 3.89 11.81
N ASP A 492 -14.07 3.63 10.99
CA ASP A 492 -14.18 4.20 9.64
C ASP A 492 -14.53 5.70 9.67
N THR A 493 -14.87 6.23 10.85
CA THR A 493 -15.31 7.61 11.03
C THR A 493 -14.19 8.49 11.56
N TRP A 494 -14.09 9.69 10.99
CA TRP A 494 -13.23 10.75 11.46
C TRP A 494 -14.01 11.68 12.41
N THR A 495 -13.34 12.17 13.44
CA THR A 495 -13.92 13.11 14.40
C THR A 495 -13.53 14.52 13.99
N PRO A 496 -14.50 15.40 13.71
CA PRO A 496 -14.20 16.80 13.43
C PRO A 496 -13.57 17.47 14.65
N VAL A 497 -12.55 18.26 14.40
CA VAL A 497 -12.01 19.18 15.40
C VAL A 497 -13.00 20.33 15.51
N PRO A 498 -13.49 20.67 16.71
CA PRO A 498 -14.36 21.85 16.87
C PRO A 498 -13.69 23.07 16.25
N PRO A 499 -14.44 23.92 15.52
CA PRO A 499 -13.86 25.12 14.95
C PRO A 499 -13.30 26.00 16.06
N GLY A 500 -11.96 26.07 16.12
CA GLY A 500 -11.27 27.16 16.79
C GLY A 500 -11.46 28.42 15.96
N ALA A 501 -11.24 29.60 16.53
CA ALA A 501 -11.27 30.84 15.78
C ALA A 501 -10.26 30.75 14.61
N LEU A 502 -10.80 30.59 13.40
CA LEU A 502 -10.03 30.77 12.17
C LEU A 502 -9.90 32.27 11.98
N GLU A 503 -8.75 32.83 12.27
CA GLU A 503 -8.42 34.18 11.80
C GLU A 503 -8.06 34.10 10.31
N ALA A 504 -8.73 34.89 9.49
CA ALA A 504 -8.59 34.93 8.05
C ALA A 504 -7.25 35.57 7.62
#